data_a32e48538098fed609ccd69266994212
#
_entry.id   a32e48538098fed609ccd69266994212
#
_cell.length_a   1.000
_cell.length_b   1.000
_cell.length_c   1.000
_cell.angle_alpha   90.00
_cell.angle_beta   90.00
_cell.angle_gamma   90.00
#
_symmetry.space_group_name_H-M   'P 1'
#
loop_
_entity.id
_entity.type
_entity.pdbx_description
1 polymer ?
#
loop_
_entity_poly.entity_id
_entity_poly.type
_entity_poly.pdbx_seq_one_letter_code
_entity_poly.pdbx_strand_id
1 'polypeptide(L)'
;MRRHRNVKIVATLGPASDDYLTIKSLHLAGADVFRLNMSHGTHDDIAQRHKTIRIIEEELNSPIGILADLQGPKLRVGEFENDFETLTEGQEFRLDLKSDLGTSKRVSLPHPEIFAALSNLSLIHI
;
A
#
# COMPACT_ATOMS: atom_id res chain seq x y z
N MET A 1 -14.65 -15.10 -21.33
CA MET A 1 -14.11 -14.57 -22.62
C MET A 1 -12.64 -14.91 -22.76
N ARG A 2 -12.22 -15.71 -23.73
CA ARG A 2 -10.80 -16.08 -23.89
C ARG A 2 -10.08 -15.01 -24.72
N ARG A 3 -9.07 -14.34 -24.13
CA ARG A 3 -8.30 -13.32 -24.83
C ARG A 3 -7.04 -13.94 -25.45
N HIS A 4 -6.85 -13.75 -26.76
CA HIS A 4 -5.76 -14.35 -27.53
C HIS A 4 -4.46 -13.51 -27.56
N ARG A 5 -4.38 -12.44 -26.77
CA ARG A 5 -3.16 -11.63 -26.67
C ARG A 5 -2.14 -12.27 -25.72
N ASN A 6 -0.86 -12.16 -26.06
CA ASN A 6 0.23 -12.68 -25.24
C ASN A 6 0.52 -11.79 -24.01
N VAL A 7 0.36 -10.47 -24.17
CA VAL A 7 0.56 -9.51 -23.09
C VAL A 7 -0.66 -9.52 -22.15
N LYS A 8 -0.42 -9.60 -20.85
CA LYS A 8 -1.44 -9.49 -19.80
C LYS A 8 -1.41 -8.11 -19.16
N ILE A 9 -2.58 -7.55 -18.92
CA ILE A 9 -2.72 -6.25 -18.26
C ILE A 9 -3.02 -6.49 -16.79
N VAL A 10 -2.19 -5.91 -15.93
CA VAL A 10 -2.38 -5.87 -14.48
C VAL A 10 -2.94 -4.49 -14.10
N ALA A 11 -4.12 -4.46 -13.50
CA ALA A 11 -4.73 -3.24 -12.98
C ALA A 11 -4.67 -3.25 -11.45
N THR A 12 -4.18 -2.17 -10.85
CA THR A 12 -4.19 -2.03 -9.38
C THR A 12 -5.53 -1.45 -8.93
N LEU A 13 -6.18 -2.13 -7.98
CA LEU A 13 -7.39 -1.62 -7.34
C LEU A 13 -7.04 -0.73 -6.14
N GLY A 14 -7.79 0.35 -6.00
CA GLY A 14 -7.70 1.31 -4.92
C GLY A 14 -9.06 1.93 -4.62
N PRO A 15 -9.16 2.90 -3.69
CA PRO A 15 -10.45 3.47 -3.27
C PRO A 15 -11.31 4.04 -4.41
N ALA A 16 -10.68 4.50 -5.49
CA ALA A 16 -11.39 5.03 -6.67
C ALA A 16 -11.83 3.94 -7.66
N SER A 17 -11.52 2.67 -7.42
CA SER A 17 -11.73 1.58 -8.38
C SER A 17 -12.08 0.26 -7.69
N ASP A 18 -12.72 0.29 -6.52
CA ASP A 18 -13.05 -0.89 -5.73
C ASP A 18 -14.52 -1.29 -5.80
N ASP A 19 -15.35 -0.52 -6.49
CA ASP A 19 -16.75 -0.86 -6.71
C ASP A 19 -16.92 -1.88 -7.86
N TYR A 20 -18.04 -2.61 -7.78
CA TYR A 20 -18.38 -3.68 -8.73
C TYR A 20 -18.38 -3.23 -10.19
N LEU A 21 -18.99 -2.06 -10.49
CA LEU A 21 -19.13 -1.59 -11.87
C LEU A 21 -17.78 -1.21 -12.47
N THR A 22 -16.94 -0.55 -11.70
CA THR A 22 -15.60 -0.16 -12.13
C THR A 22 -14.71 -1.38 -12.36
N ILE A 23 -14.68 -2.35 -11.44
CA ILE A 23 -13.91 -3.59 -11.60
C ILE A 23 -14.37 -4.36 -12.84
N LYS A 24 -15.69 -4.50 -13.03
CA LYS A 24 -16.25 -5.15 -14.21
C LYS A 24 -15.87 -4.44 -15.50
N SER A 25 -15.97 -3.11 -15.53
CA SER A 25 -15.60 -2.29 -16.69
C SER A 25 -14.12 -2.42 -17.04
N LEU A 26 -13.23 -2.40 -16.05
CA LEU A 26 -11.79 -2.62 -16.23
C LEU A 26 -11.50 -4.00 -16.81
N HIS A 27 -12.17 -5.05 -16.32
CA HIS A 27 -12.01 -6.39 -16.87
C HIS A 27 -12.50 -6.44 -18.32
N LEU A 28 -13.67 -5.88 -18.64
CA LEU A 28 -14.20 -5.83 -20.01
C LEU A 28 -13.29 -5.02 -20.95
N ALA A 29 -12.73 -3.91 -20.45
CA ALA A 29 -11.77 -3.10 -21.19
C ALA A 29 -10.42 -3.79 -21.43
N GLY A 30 -10.13 -4.87 -20.68
CA GLY A 30 -8.95 -5.67 -20.97
C GLY A 30 -8.06 -6.04 -19.80
N ALA A 31 -8.34 -5.65 -18.58
CA ALA A 31 -7.58 -6.11 -17.42
C ALA A 31 -7.70 -7.63 -17.25
N ASP A 32 -6.58 -8.32 -17.12
CA ASP A 32 -6.52 -9.77 -16.93
C ASP A 32 -6.26 -10.15 -15.48
N VAL A 33 -5.56 -9.28 -14.75
CA VAL A 33 -5.15 -9.49 -13.37
C VAL A 33 -5.43 -8.23 -12.57
N PHE A 34 -6.02 -8.38 -11.39
CA PHE A 34 -6.15 -7.28 -10.43
C PHE A 34 -5.13 -7.41 -9.31
N ARG A 35 -4.32 -6.36 -9.12
CA ARG A 35 -3.38 -6.26 -8.02
C ARG A 35 -4.07 -5.64 -6.80
N LEU A 36 -4.05 -6.38 -5.69
CA LEU A 36 -4.50 -5.93 -4.38
C LEU A 36 -3.27 -5.55 -3.55
N ASN A 37 -3.12 -4.26 -3.26
CA ASN A 37 -2.01 -3.78 -2.44
C ASN A 37 -2.34 -3.97 -0.96
N MET A 38 -1.69 -4.96 -0.31
CA MET A 38 -1.90 -5.31 1.08
C MET A 38 -1.33 -4.27 2.07
N SER A 39 -0.63 -3.24 1.56
CA SER A 39 -0.12 -2.13 2.39
C SER A 39 -1.17 -1.04 2.65
N HIS A 40 -2.32 -1.10 2.00
CA HIS A 40 -3.38 -0.09 2.10
C HIS A 40 -4.74 -0.73 2.26
N GLY A 41 -5.56 -0.14 3.10
CA GLY A 41 -6.89 -0.64 3.45
C GLY A 41 -6.85 -1.68 4.58
N THR A 42 -8.02 -2.06 5.03
CA THR A 42 -8.20 -3.10 6.05
C THR A 42 -8.28 -4.49 5.41
N HIS A 43 -8.20 -5.53 6.23
CA HIS A 43 -8.43 -6.90 5.76
C HIS A 43 -9.84 -7.08 5.19
N ASP A 44 -10.84 -6.36 5.74
CA ASP A 44 -12.22 -6.40 5.27
C ASP A 44 -12.36 -5.76 3.87
N ASP A 45 -11.68 -4.63 3.62
CA ASP A 45 -11.65 -4.01 2.29
C ASP A 45 -11.06 -4.96 1.24
N ILE A 46 -9.96 -5.62 1.57
CA ILE A 46 -9.31 -6.60 0.68
C ILE A 46 -10.23 -7.80 0.44
N ALA A 47 -10.86 -8.34 1.49
CA ALA A 47 -11.80 -9.45 1.37
C ALA A 47 -13.01 -9.08 0.50
N GLN A 48 -13.53 -7.86 0.64
CA GLN A 48 -14.64 -7.37 -0.18
C GLN A 48 -14.25 -7.24 -1.66
N ARG A 49 -13.07 -6.67 -1.96
CA ARG A 49 -12.53 -6.59 -3.33
C ARG A 49 -12.35 -7.98 -3.94
N HIS A 50 -11.77 -8.90 -3.19
CA HIS A 50 -11.62 -10.30 -3.62
C HIS A 50 -12.97 -10.93 -3.97
N LYS A 51 -13.97 -10.80 -3.09
CA LYS A 51 -15.32 -11.32 -3.31
C LYS A 51 -15.96 -10.72 -4.56
N THR A 52 -15.84 -9.40 -4.75
CA THR A 52 -16.36 -8.71 -5.93
C THR A 52 -15.74 -9.24 -7.23
N ILE A 53 -14.41 -9.45 -7.25
CA ILE A 53 -13.72 -10.02 -8.41
C ILE A 53 -14.26 -11.42 -8.72
N ARG A 54 -14.45 -12.28 -7.71
CA ARG A 54 -14.96 -13.65 -7.91
C ARG A 54 -16.39 -13.67 -8.43
N ILE A 55 -17.25 -12.78 -7.98
CA ILE A 55 -18.61 -12.61 -8.52
C ILE A 55 -18.57 -12.24 -10.01
N ILE A 56 -17.70 -11.30 -10.39
CA ILE A 56 -17.55 -10.86 -11.78
C ILE A 56 -16.99 -12.00 -12.66
N GLU A 57 -16.03 -12.75 -12.15
CA GLU A 57 -15.44 -13.91 -12.82
C GLU A 57 -16.50 -14.96 -13.15
N GLU A 58 -17.37 -15.30 -12.18
CA GLU A 58 -18.48 -16.23 -12.36
C GLU A 58 -19.52 -15.71 -13.36
N GLU A 59 -19.94 -14.45 -13.20
CA GLU A 59 -20.94 -13.82 -14.07
C GLU A 59 -20.49 -13.79 -15.54
N LEU A 60 -19.23 -13.43 -15.78
CA LEU A 60 -18.69 -13.30 -17.13
C LEU A 60 -18.15 -14.62 -17.70
N ASN A 61 -18.14 -15.68 -16.90
CA ASN A 61 -17.48 -16.95 -17.23
C ASN A 61 -16.08 -16.71 -17.84
N SER A 62 -15.30 -15.86 -17.18
CA SER A 62 -14.00 -15.38 -17.68
C SER A 62 -12.98 -15.32 -16.54
N PRO A 63 -11.92 -16.14 -16.57
CA PRO A 63 -10.94 -16.19 -15.48
C PRO A 63 -10.30 -14.83 -15.22
N ILE A 64 -10.20 -14.44 -13.96
CA ILE A 64 -9.57 -13.20 -13.52
C ILE A 64 -8.46 -13.54 -12.52
N GLY A 65 -7.23 -13.18 -12.86
CA GLY A 65 -6.09 -13.33 -11.94
C GLY A 65 -6.17 -12.31 -10.79
N ILE A 66 -5.74 -12.73 -9.60
CA ILE A 66 -5.54 -11.82 -8.46
C ILE A 66 -4.08 -11.90 -8.04
N LEU A 67 -3.43 -10.74 -7.94
CA LEU A 67 -2.07 -10.58 -7.44
C LEU A 67 -2.14 -9.90 -6.08
N ALA A 68 -1.88 -10.64 -5.01
CA ALA A 68 -1.73 -10.08 -3.68
C ALA A 68 -0.30 -9.54 -3.52
N ASP A 69 -0.16 -8.21 -3.46
CA ASP A 69 1.12 -7.56 -3.22
C ASP A 69 1.32 -7.40 -1.71
N LEU A 70 2.08 -8.34 -1.14
CA LEU A 70 2.28 -8.44 0.30
C LEU A 70 3.14 -7.29 0.82
N GLN A 71 2.87 -6.90 2.05
CA GLN A 71 3.73 -5.97 2.77
C GLN A 71 5.12 -6.59 2.96
N GLY A 72 6.14 -5.84 2.57
CA GLY A 72 7.52 -6.11 2.96
C GLY A 72 7.93 -5.31 4.19
N PRO A 73 9.12 -5.53 4.73
CA PRO A 73 9.70 -4.68 5.76
C PRO A 73 9.94 -3.29 5.16
N LYS A 74 9.12 -2.32 5.57
CA LYS A 74 9.27 -0.91 5.18
C LYS A 74 9.74 -0.11 6.37
N LEU A 75 10.78 0.68 6.18
CA LEU A 75 11.19 1.67 7.15
C LEU A 75 10.20 2.83 7.12
N ARG A 76 9.42 2.98 8.18
CA ARG A 76 8.43 4.05 8.33
C ARG A 76 8.49 4.62 9.72
N VAL A 77 8.30 5.93 9.80
CA VAL A 77 8.03 6.62 11.07
C VAL A 77 6.63 6.28 11.57
N GLY A 78 6.41 6.45 12.86
CA GLY A 78 5.09 6.33 13.48
C GLY A 78 4.13 7.44 13.05
N GLU A 79 2.92 7.38 13.61
CA GLU A 79 1.85 8.35 13.33
C GLU A 79 2.11 9.69 14.02
N PHE A 80 1.63 10.77 13.43
CA PHE A 80 1.65 12.12 13.99
C PHE A 80 0.29 12.49 14.59
N GLU A 81 0.28 13.38 15.59
CA GLU A 81 -0.96 13.86 16.22
C GLU A 81 -1.95 14.50 15.21
N ASN A 82 -1.42 15.11 14.14
CA ASN A 82 -2.18 15.78 13.08
C ASN A 82 -1.96 15.12 11.72
N ASP A 83 -1.73 13.81 11.67
CA ASP A 83 -1.44 13.01 10.47
C ASP A 83 -0.11 13.35 9.79
N PHE A 84 0.37 14.57 9.87
CA PHE A 84 1.64 15.02 9.30
C PHE A 84 2.23 16.20 10.07
N GLU A 85 3.52 16.45 9.88
CA GLU A 85 4.23 17.63 10.36
C GLU A 85 5.13 18.20 9.27
N THR A 86 5.20 19.54 9.24
CA THR A 86 6.10 20.25 8.32
C THR A 86 7.39 20.57 9.04
N LEU A 87 8.49 20.05 8.53
CA LEU A 87 9.83 20.31 9.06
C LEU A 87 10.48 21.47 8.31
N THR A 88 11.20 22.32 9.05
CA THR A 88 11.96 23.43 8.48
C THR A 88 13.42 23.03 8.31
N GLU A 89 14.06 23.46 7.24
CA GLU A 89 15.48 23.22 7.02
C GLU A 89 16.33 23.71 8.21
N GLY A 90 17.24 22.87 8.69
CA GLY A 90 18.06 23.13 9.86
C GLY A 90 17.39 22.90 11.21
N GLN A 91 16.13 22.52 11.24
CA GLN A 91 15.44 22.19 12.48
C GLN A 91 15.99 20.88 13.07
N GLU A 92 16.23 20.88 14.39
CA GLU A 92 16.47 19.63 15.11
C GLU A 92 15.19 18.82 15.22
N PHE A 93 15.27 17.55 14.79
CA PHE A 93 14.13 16.62 14.85
C PHE A 93 14.61 15.26 15.38
N ARG A 94 13.90 14.75 16.38
CA ARG A 94 14.27 13.51 17.06
C ARG A 94 13.50 12.31 16.50
N LEU A 95 14.23 11.26 16.16
CA LEU A 95 13.70 9.92 15.93
C LEU A 95 14.02 9.05 17.15
N ASP A 96 13.04 8.33 17.68
CA ASP A 96 13.26 7.44 18.81
C ASP A 96 12.34 6.20 18.77
N LEU A 97 12.51 5.28 19.72
CA LEU A 97 11.74 4.02 19.80
C LEU A 97 10.43 4.13 20.60
N LYS A 98 10.09 5.32 21.14
CA LYS A 98 8.86 5.49 21.91
C LYS A 98 7.65 5.49 20.97
N SER A 99 6.62 4.75 21.32
CA SER A 99 5.39 4.59 20.54
C SER A 99 4.40 5.77 20.61
N ASP A 100 4.77 6.86 21.31
CA ASP A 100 3.93 8.06 21.40
C ASP A 100 3.77 8.70 20.02
N LEU A 101 2.63 9.37 19.78
CA LEU A 101 2.38 10.12 18.57
C LEU A 101 3.48 11.17 18.30
N GLY A 102 3.77 11.36 17.02
CA GLY A 102 4.74 12.35 16.57
C GLY A 102 4.27 13.79 16.73
N THR A 103 5.20 14.69 16.94
CA THR A 103 5.00 16.13 17.06
C THR A 103 6.01 16.86 16.19
N SER A 104 5.98 18.19 16.16
CA SER A 104 7.00 19.01 15.47
C SER A 104 8.45 18.82 15.96
N LYS A 105 8.67 18.09 17.06
CA LYS A 105 10.01 17.88 17.65
C LYS A 105 10.50 16.44 17.59
N ARG A 106 9.59 15.46 17.45
CA ARG A 106 9.96 14.04 17.45
C ARG A 106 8.91 13.18 16.77
N VAL A 107 9.33 11.99 16.32
CA VAL A 107 8.41 10.91 15.93
C VAL A 107 9.04 9.56 16.27
N SER A 108 8.18 8.56 16.49
CA SER A 108 8.61 7.17 16.64
C SER A 108 9.24 6.66 15.33
N LEU A 109 10.37 5.97 15.44
CA LEU A 109 10.93 5.13 14.37
C LEU A 109 11.06 3.71 14.95
N PRO A 110 10.03 2.85 14.81
CA PRO A 110 9.96 1.55 15.49
C PRO A 110 10.87 0.49 14.84
N HIS A 111 12.14 0.84 14.67
CA HIS A 111 13.16 0.03 13.99
C HIS A 111 14.45 0.02 14.81
N PRO A 112 14.54 -0.81 15.87
CA PRO A 112 15.72 -0.87 16.73
C PRO A 112 16.99 -1.25 15.98
N GLU A 113 16.88 -2.02 14.91
CA GLU A 113 18.00 -2.37 14.03
C GLU A 113 18.66 -1.17 13.37
N ILE A 114 17.90 -0.11 13.07
CA ILE A 114 18.45 1.14 12.53
C ILE A 114 19.30 1.82 13.59
N PHE A 115 18.78 1.96 14.82
CA PHE A 115 19.52 2.60 15.90
C PHE A 115 20.79 1.82 16.26
N ALA A 116 20.76 0.50 16.14
CA ALA A 116 21.96 -0.33 16.36
C ALA A 116 23.02 -0.15 15.26
N ALA A 117 22.61 0.15 14.03
CA ALA A 117 23.50 0.35 12.89
C ALA A 117 24.03 1.78 12.78
N LEU A 118 23.37 2.76 13.42
CA LEU A 118 23.81 4.16 13.37
C LEU A 118 24.98 4.40 14.32
N SER A 119 25.99 5.14 13.85
CA SER A 119 27.05 5.70 14.67
C SER A 119 27.04 7.23 14.54
N ASN A 120 27.67 7.93 15.50
CA ASN A 120 27.91 9.37 15.37
C ASN A 120 28.65 9.63 14.05
N LEU A 121 28.10 10.47 13.16
CA LEU A 121 28.56 10.77 11.80
C LEU A 121 28.02 9.83 10.69
N SER A 122 27.03 9.00 10.96
CA SER A 122 26.28 8.36 9.87
C SER A 122 25.52 9.43 9.07
N LEU A 123 25.98 9.69 7.84
CA LEU A 123 25.31 10.62 6.93
C LEU A 123 24.21 9.85 6.18
N ILE A 124 22.97 10.23 6.41
CA ILE A 124 21.86 9.88 5.52
C ILE A 124 21.79 10.98 4.47
N HIS A 125 22.21 10.69 3.25
CA HIS A 125 21.99 11.59 2.12
C HIS A 125 20.55 11.45 1.66
N ILE A 126 19.82 12.52 1.81
CA ILE A 126 18.47 12.67 1.23
C ILE A 126 18.60 13.46 -0.07
#